data_3dc8bafedbc8496216675f5ef297df5e
#
_entry.id   3dc8bafedbc8496216675f5ef297df5e
#
_cell.length_a   1.000
_cell.length_b   1.000
_cell.length_c   1.000
_cell.angle_alpha   90.00
_cell.angle_beta   90.00
_cell.angle_gamma   90.00
#
_symmetry.space_group_name_H-M   'P 1'
#
loop_
_entity.id
_entity.type
_entity.pdbx_description
1 polymer ?
#
loop_
_entity_poly.entity_id
_entity_poly.type
_entity_poly.pdbx_seq_one_letter_code
_entity_poly.pdbx_strand_id
1 'polypeptide(L)'
;MKQDYDVIIIGGGLLGCATAYQLAKRKAGKVLLLDANEIASQASSRAACLLTRARTKPALMEMVQETYDCIDEIEHLLGESLELQQCGSVTISSSDASLKELEALEEAAVRFGIPNERIDRRRLKELLPWMEVSAIEEALYMPTDAFIDCALLCSGYARAARSLGAELRPNTKVKAIVAVGDKTTG
;
A
#
# COMPACT_ATOMS: atom_id res chain seq x y z
N MET A 1 30.74 20.71 -0.05
CA MET A 1 30.53 20.35 -1.47
C MET A 1 29.04 20.32 -1.69
N LYS A 2 28.53 21.00 -2.73
CA LYS A 2 27.12 20.88 -3.16
C LYS A 2 26.95 19.44 -3.66
N GLN A 3 26.00 18.73 -3.08
CA GLN A 3 25.72 17.36 -3.47
C GLN A 3 24.57 17.41 -4.47
N ASP A 4 24.81 17.03 -5.70
CA ASP A 4 23.78 17.03 -6.75
C ASP A 4 23.04 15.68 -6.73
N TYR A 5 21.71 15.72 -6.85
CA TYR A 5 20.83 14.58 -6.96
C TYR A 5 20.06 14.64 -8.27
N ASP A 6 19.81 13.48 -8.85
CA ASP A 6 19.00 13.37 -10.07
C ASP A 6 17.50 13.46 -9.73
N VAL A 7 17.10 12.96 -8.55
CA VAL A 7 15.72 13.01 -8.07
C VAL A 7 15.69 13.39 -6.60
N ILE A 8 14.82 14.36 -6.25
CA ILE A 8 14.52 14.72 -4.86
C ILE A 8 13.05 14.45 -4.61
N ILE A 9 12.76 13.63 -3.59
CA ILE A 9 11.41 13.30 -3.13
C ILE A 9 11.13 14.09 -1.86
N ILE A 10 10.01 14.80 -1.81
CA ILE A 10 9.58 15.56 -0.65
C ILE A 10 8.41 14.83 0.00
N GLY A 11 8.62 14.33 1.22
CA GLY A 11 7.67 13.58 2.01
C GLY A 11 8.06 12.12 2.19
N GLY A 12 8.33 11.70 3.42
CA GLY A 12 8.73 10.35 3.84
C GLY A 12 7.56 9.50 4.33
N GLY A 13 6.36 9.70 3.79
CA GLY A 13 5.23 8.79 3.96
C GLY A 13 5.32 7.59 3.02
N LEU A 14 4.29 6.74 3.02
CA LEU A 14 4.28 5.48 2.26
C LEU A 14 4.58 5.72 0.76
N LEU A 15 3.93 6.70 0.12
CA LEU A 15 4.14 7.00 -1.29
C LEU A 15 5.59 7.47 -1.57
N GLY A 16 6.13 8.35 -0.73
CA GLY A 16 7.51 8.83 -0.92
C GLY A 16 8.54 7.72 -0.74
N CYS A 17 8.38 6.89 0.29
CA CYS A 17 9.28 5.76 0.55
C CYS A 17 9.20 4.70 -0.55
N ALA A 18 7.99 4.36 -1.02
CA ALA A 18 7.79 3.45 -2.14
C ALA A 18 8.40 4.00 -3.43
N THR A 19 8.24 5.32 -3.70
CA THR A 19 8.87 5.99 -4.85
C THR A 19 10.38 5.92 -4.76
N ALA A 20 10.96 6.22 -3.58
CA ALA A 20 12.42 6.14 -3.37
C ALA A 20 12.95 4.73 -3.61
N TYR A 21 12.24 3.71 -3.10
CA TYR A 21 12.58 2.30 -3.33
C TYR A 21 12.57 1.95 -4.81
N GLN A 22 11.48 2.27 -5.51
CA GLN A 22 11.32 1.95 -6.93
C GLN A 22 12.38 2.65 -7.81
N LEU A 23 12.71 3.90 -7.52
CA LEU A 23 13.76 4.62 -8.24
C LEU A 23 15.15 4.04 -7.96
N ALA A 24 15.46 3.72 -6.72
CA ALA A 24 16.73 3.09 -6.36
C ALA A 24 16.86 1.69 -6.98
N LYS A 25 15.82 0.86 -6.93
CA LYS A 25 15.75 -0.46 -7.56
C LYS A 25 16.00 -0.39 -9.07
N ARG A 26 15.44 0.62 -9.74
CA ARG A 26 15.62 0.86 -11.18
C ARG A 26 16.91 1.59 -11.55
N LYS A 27 17.75 1.93 -10.55
CA LYS A 27 19.00 2.69 -10.74
C LYS A 27 18.79 4.00 -11.51
N ALA A 28 17.73 4.73 -11.15
CA ALA A 28 17.29 5.97 -11.81
C ALA A 28 18.16 7.20 -11.43
N GLY A 29 19.39 6.99 -11.02
CA GLY A 29 20.32 8.02 -10.57
C GLY A 29 20.41 8.16 -9.05
N LYS A 30 20.94 9.28 -8.58
CA LYS A 30 21.06 9.58 -7.14
C LYS A 30 19.72 10.09 -6.61
N VAL A 31 19.12 9.33 -5.71
CA VAL A 31 17.81 9.62 -5.12
C VAL A 31 17.99 10.18 -3.71
N LEU A 32 17.35 11.31 -3.42
CA LEU A 32 17.25 11.91 -2.10
C LEU A 32 15.77 12.00 -1.68
N LEU A 33 15.45 11.49 -0.49
CA LEU A 33 14.16 11.69 0.13
C LEU A 33 14.29 12.59 1.36
N LEU A 34 13.47 13.63 1.43
CA LEU A 34 13.42 14.60 2.53
C LEU A 34 12.06 14.54 3.22
N ASP A 35 12.06 14.53 4.56
CA ASP A 35 10.86 14.74 5.36
C ASP A 35 11.11 15.77 6.45
N ALA A 36 10.09 16.60 6.72
CA ALA A 36 10.15 17.59 7.79
C ALA A 36 10.20 16.97 9.19
N ASN A 37 9.76 15.73 9.31
CA ASN A 37 9.69 14.94 10.55
C ASN A 37 10.39 13.59 10.34
N GLU A 38 10.18 12.67 11.28
CA GLU A 38 10.59 11.28 11.10
C GLU A 38 9.82 10.59 9.98
N ILE A 39 10.45 9.64 9.31
CA ILE A 39 9.83 8.82 8.28
C ILE A 39 8.61 8.07 8.86
N ALA A 40 7.52 8.00 8.11
CA ALA A 40 6.27 7.35 8.49
C ALA A 40 5.52 7.97 9.69
N SER A 41 5.91 9.12 10.21
CA SER A 41 5.38 9.68 11.45
C SER A 41 4.02 10.40 11.33
N GLN A 42 3.47 10.57 10.12
CA GLN A 42 2.25 11.34 9.88
C GLN A 42 1.07 10.43 9.45
N ALA A 43 0.42 10.74 8.32
CA ALA A 43 -0.78 10.04 7.85
C ALA A 43 -0.57 8.52 7.69
N SER A 44 0.60 8.09 7.24
CA SER A 44 0.91 6.67 7.01
C SER A 44 0.86 5.85 8.30
N SER A 45 1.34 6.38 9.43
CA SER A 45 1.29 5.68 10.73
C SER A 45 -0.11 5.60 11.36
N ARG A 46 -1.10 6.25 10.75
CA ARG A 46 -2.49 6.34 11.23
C ARG A 46 -3.48 5.65 10.31
N ALA A 47 -3.00 5.02 9.25
CA ALA A 47 -3.84 4.33 8.28
C ALA A 47 -4.16 2.89 8.76
N ALA A 48 -5.36 2.39 8.42
CA ALA A 48 -5.77 1.02 8.74
C ALA A 48 -5.01 -0.04 7.93
N CYS A 49 -4.38 0.34 6.83
CA CYS A 49 -3.54 -0.50 5.96
C CYS A 49 -4.14 -1.85 5.58
N LEU A 50 -5.39 -1.85 5.18
CA LEU A 50 -6.00 -3.01 4.57
C LEU A 50 -5.48 -3.17 3.13
N LEU A 51 -4.99 -4.34 2.81
CA LEU A 51 -4.52 -4.71 1.49
C LEU A 51 -5.54 -5.66 0.85
N THR A 52 -6.53 -5.08 0.17
CA THR A 52 -7.54 -5.86 -0.55
C THR A 52 -7.12 -6.09 -1.99
N ARG A 53 -7.09 -7.34 -2.45
CA ARG A 53 -6.59 -7.71 -3.77
C ARG A 53 -7.51 -7.28 -4.89
N ALA A 54 -8.82 -7.46 -4.76
CA ALA A 54 -9.75 -7.08 -5.80
C ALA A 54 -10.04 -5.58 -5.84
N ARG A 55 -10.13 -5.04 -7.05
CA ARG A 55 -10.53 -3.67 -7.36
C ARG A 55 -11.37 -3.68 -8.63
N THR A 56 -12.39 -2.86 -8.70
CA THR A 56 -13.24 -2.74 -9.89
C THR A 56 -12.55 -2.05 -11.07
N LYS A 57 -11.48 -1.27 -10.80
CA LYS A 57 -10.69 -0.59 -11.84
C LYS A 57 -9.46 -1.43 -12.19
N PRO A 58 -9.31 -1.91 -13.45
CA PRO A 58 -8.18 -2.76 -13.86
C PRO A 58 -6.79 -2.20 -13.53
N ALA A 59 -6.57 -0.92 -13.78
CA ALA A 59 -5.28 -0.28 -13.47
C ALA A 59 -4.89 -0.36 -11.99
N LEU A 60 -5.87 -0.39 -11.06
CA LEU A 60 -5.60 -0.57 -9.64
C LEU A 60 -5.28 -2.02 -9.29
N MET A 61 -5.71 -3.00 -10.09
CA MET A 61 -5.40 -4.41 -9.87
C MET A 61 -3.90 -4.67 -10.01
N GLU A 62 -3.28 -4.12 -11.08
CA GLU A 62 -1.84 -4.23 -11.30
C GLU A 62 -1.04 -3.58 -10.16
N MET A 63 -1.47 -2.39 -9.71
CA MET A 63 -0.83 -1.68 -8.60
C MET A 63 -0.92 -2.45 -7.27
N VAL A 64 -2.05 -3.11 -7.01
CA VAL A 64 -2.22 -3.93 -5.80
C VAL A 64 -1.31 -5.16 -5.89
N GLN A 65 -1.26 -5.85 -7.02
CA GLN A 65 -0.36 -7.00 -7.20
C GLN A 65 1.10 -6.58 -7.01
N GLU A 66 1.54 -5.49 -7.63
CA GLU A 66 2.88 -4.93 -7.43
C GLU A 66 3.17 -4.62 -5.94
N THR A 67 2.15 -4.22 -5.17
CA THR A 67 2.35 -3.96 -3.73
C THR A 67 2.69 -5.24 -2.96
N TYR A 68 2.00 -6.34 -3.23
CA TYR A 68 2.30 -7.64 -2.61
C TYR A 68 3.68 -8.15 -3.03
N ASP A 69 3.99 -8.08 -4.32
CA ASP A 69 5.30 -8.48 -4.85
C ASP A 69 6.44 -7.65 -4.22
N CYS A 70 6.22 -6.35 -4.03
CA CYS A 70 7.20 -5.48 -3.34
C CYS A 70 7.38 -5.82 -1.87
N ILE A 71 6.34 -6.27 -1.15
CA ILE A 71 6.47 -6.71 0.24
C ILE A 71 7.39 -7.92 0.30
N ASP A 72 7.13 -8.94 -0.52
CA ASP A 72 7.96 -10.15 -0.59
C ASP A 72 9.42 -9.84 -0.96
N GLU A 73 9.62 -8.96 -1.94
CA GLU A 73 10.96 -8.51 -2.36
C GLU A 73 11.71 -7.79 -1.24
N ILE A 74 11.03 -6.91 -0.49
CA ILE A 74 11.62 -6.14 0.60
C ILE A 74 11.97 -7.05 1.76
N GLU A 75 11.10 -7.99 2.13
CA GLU A 75 11.37 -8.99 3.16
C GLU A 75 12.61 -9.81 2.81
N HIS A 76 12.70 -10.27 1.55
CA HIS A 76 13.86 -10.99 1.07
C HIS A 76 15.14 -10.14 1.08
N LEU A 77 15.06 -8.89 0.61
CA LEU A 77 16.19 -7.95 0.56
C LEU A 77 16.74 -7.61 1.95
N LEU A 78 15.85 -7.42 2.92
CA LEU A 78 16.22 -7.02 4.28
C LEU A 78 16.50 -8.21 5.20
N GLY A 79 16.06 -9.42 4.83
CA GLY A 79 16.12 -10.61 5.69
C GLY A 79 15.20 -10.51 6.92
N GLU A 80 14.12 -9.73 6.84
CA GLU A 80 13.18 -9.47 7.92
C GLU A 80 11.75 -9.53 7.42
N SER A 81 10.81 -9.97 8.29
CA SER A 81 9.39 -9.92 7.97
C SER A 81 8.81 -8.52 8.19
N LEU A 82 7.92 -8.09 7.29
CA LEU A 82 7.07 -6.91 7.45
C LEU A 82 5.72 -7.25 8.11
N GLU A 83 5.58 -8.48 8.61
CA GLU A 83 4.41 -8.94 9.36
C GLU A 83 3.10 -8.82 8.59
N LEU A 84 3.11 -9.09 7.29
CA LEU A 84 1.88 -9.16 6.50
C LEU A 84 0.96 -10.26 7.03
N GLN A 85 -0.24 -9.88 7.49
CA GLN A 85 -1.25 -10.79 8.03
C GLN A 85 -2.31 -11.08 6.97
N GLN A 86 -2.23 -12.23 6.34
CA GLN A 86 -3.26 -12.69 5.40
C GLN A 86 -4.44 -13.28 6.17
N CYS A 87 -5.35 -12.40 6.60
CA CYS A 87 -6.51 -12.75 7.43
C CYS A 87 -7.82 -12.86 6.64
N GLY A 88 -7.79 -12.51 5.36
CA GLY A 88 -8.98 -12.37 4.54
C GLY A 88 -9.78 -11.10 4.82
N SER A 89 -10.75 -10.82 3.97
CA SER A 89 -11.74 -9.76 4.17
C SER A 89 -13.15 -10.22 3.80
N VAL A 90 -14.16 -9.55 4.33
CA VAL A 90 -15.56 -9.77 3.97
C VAL A 90 -16.18 -8.45 3.54
N THR A 91 -16.71 -8.40 2.32
CA THR A 91 -17.56 -7.32 1.85
C THR A 91 -19.01 -7.74 2.00
N ILE A 92 -19.84 -6.92 2.65
CA ILE A 92 -21.25 -7.21 2.92
C ILE A 92 -22.15 -6.26 2.13
N SER A 93 -23.35 -6.74 1.79
CA SER A 93 -24.42 -5.96 1.19
C SER A 93 -25.68 -6.01 2.05
N SER A 94 -26.32 -4.84 2.18
CA SER A 94 -27.61 -4.66 2.88
C SER A 94 -28.57 -3.78 2.08
N SER A 95 -28.29 -3.57 0.79
CA SER A 95 -29.11 -2.76 -0.11
C SER A 95 -28.80 -3.06 -1.56
N ASP A 96 -29.71 -2.76 -2.49
CA ASP A 96 -29.50 -2.93 -3.93
C ASP A 96 -28.26 -2.22 -4.46
N ALA A 97 -27.92 -1.06 -3.88
CA ALA A 97 -26.73 -0.31 -4.29
C ALA A 97 -25.44 -1.03 -3.88
N SER A 98 -25.35 -1.48 -2.63
CA SER A 98 -24.19 -2.22 -2.14
C SER A 98 -24.09 -3.62 -2.75
N LEU A 99 -25.21 -4.22 -3.16
CA LEU A 99 -25.22 -5.48 -3.89
C LEU A 99 -24.54 -5.34 -5.25
N LYS A 100 -24.85 -4.29 -6.01
CA LYS A 100 -24.21 -4.02 -7.31
C LYS A 100 -22.71 -3.79 -7.18
N GLU A 101 -22.28 -3.11 -6.12
CA GLU A 101 -20.84 -2.92 -5.84
C GLU A 101 -20.14 -4.25 -5.51
N LEU A 102 -20.80 -5.11 -4.73
CA LEU A 102 -20.30 -6.43 -4.38
C LEU A 102 -20.21 -7.33 -5.63
N GLU A 103 -21.23 -7.34 -6.50
CA GLU A 103 -21.22 -8.05 -7.78
C GLU A 103 -20.09 -7.60 -8.68
N ALA A 104 -19.88 -6.28 -8.83
CA ALA A 104 -18.78 -5.74 -9.62
C ALA A 104 -17.39 -6.12 -9.06
N LEU A 105 -17.28 -6.23 -7.73
CA LEU A 105 -16.06 -6.68 -7.07
C LEU A 105 -15.79 -8.15 -7.31
N GLU A 106 -16.84 -9.00 -7.23
CA GLU A 106 -16.77 -10.43 -7.53
C GLU A 106 -16.36 -10.68 -8.99
N GLU A 107 -17.03 -10.00 -9.94
CA GLU A 107 -16.68 -10.09 -11.37
C GLU A 107 -15.21 -9.72 -11.61
N ALA A 108 -14.72 -8.66 -10.96
CA ALA A 108 -13.33 -8.27 -11.03
C ALA A 108 -12.40 -9.35 -10.44
N ALA A 109 -12.74 -9.90 -9.28
CA ALA A 109 -11.97 -10.97 -8.65
C ALA A 109 -11.89 -12.22 -9.54
N VAL A 110 -13.00 -12.67 -10.09
CA VAL A 110 -13.08 -13.82 -11.03
C VAL A 110 -12.22 -13.54 -12.27
N ARG A 111 -12.36 -12.36 -12.87
CA ARG A 111 -11.62 -11.96 -14.07
C ARG A 111 -10.10 -12.00 -13.89
N PHE A 112 -9.61 -11.65 -12.71
CA PHE A 112 -8.18 -11.61 -12.39
C PHE A 112 -7.68 -12.83 -11.61
N GLY A 113 -8.52 -13.88 -11.47
CA GLY A 113 -8.15 -15.13 -10.80
C GLY A 113 -7.90 -14.98 -9.30
N ILE A 114 -8.51 -13.97 -8.65
CA ILE A 114 -8.39 -13.75 -7.21
C ILE A 114 -9.36 -14.68 -6.51
N PRO A 115 -8.89 -15.51 -5.53
CA PRO A 115 -9.77 -16.35 -4.73
C PRO A 115 -10.88 -15.55 -4.06
N ASN A 116 -12.12 -15.97 -4.26
CA ASN A 116 -13.29 -15.32 -3.69
C ASN A 116 -14.41 -16.35 -3.50
N GLU A 117 -15.30 -16.10 -2.55
CA GLU A 117 -16.42 -16.97 -2.22
C GLU A 117 -17.64 -16.16 -1.80
N ARG A 118 -18.79 -16.35 -2.46
CA ARG A 118 -20.07 -15.89 -1.92
C ARG A 118 -20.44 -16.73 -0.71
N ILE A 119 -20.70 -16.08 0.41
CA ILE A 119 -21.01 -16.73 1.67
C ILE A 119 -22.39 -16.32 2.18
N ASP A 120 -23.10 -17.29 2.77
CA ASP A 120 -24.38 -17.07 3.42
C ASP A 120 -24.23 -16.50 4.85
N ARG A 121 -25.37 -16.11 5.44
CA ARG A 121 -25.41 -15.57 6.82
C ARG A 121 -24.83 -16.54 7.86
N ARG A 122 -25.01 -17.86 7.67
CA ARG A 122 -24.46 -18.86 8.59
C ARG A 122 -22.94 -18.84 8.54
N ARG A 123 -22.36 -18.89 7.34
CA ARG A 123 -20.92 -18.84 7.14
C ARG A 123 -20.33 -17.50 7.60
N LEU A 124 -21.04 -16.40 7.34
CA LEU A 124 -20.67 -15.08 7.82
C LEU A 124 -20.60 -15.02 9.36
N LYS A 125 -21.60 -15.62 10.04
CA LYS A 125 -21.63 -15.68 11.51
C LYS A 125 -20.53 -16.57 12.10
N GLU A 126 -20.12 -17.64 11.39
CA GLU A 126 -18.98 -18.48 11.77
C GLU A 126 -17.65 -17.69 11.70
N LEU A 127 -17.45 -16.89 10.63
CA LEU A 127 -16.27 -16.06 10.46
C LEU A 127 -16.24 -14.87 11.41
N LEU A 128 -17.38 -14.24 11.65
CA LEU A 128 -17.54 -13.02 12.44
C LEU A 128 -18.61 -13.21 13.54
N PRO A 129 -18.32 -13.98 14.61
CA PRO A 129 -19.29 -14.34 15.64
C PRO A 129 -19.91 -13.14 16.37
N TRP A 130 -19.20 -12.02 16.43
CA TRP A 130 -19.62 -10.79 17.08
C TRP A 130 -20.55 -9.92 16.23
N MET A 131 -20.67 -10.20 14.90
CA MET A 131 -21.45 -9.38 13.98
C MET A 131 -22.94 -9.71 14.05
N GLU A 132 -23.80 -8.69 14.02
CA GLU A 132 -25.24 -8.86 13.76
C GLU A 132 -25.47 -8.98 12.25
N VAL A 133 -26.06 -10.09 11.82
CA VAL A 133 -26.16 -10.46 10.40
C VAL A 133 -27.59 -10.41 9.83
N SER A 134 -28.60 -10.05 10.65
CA SER A 134 -30.00 -10.08 10.22
C SER A 134 -30.32 -9.17 9.04
N ALA A 135 -29.67 -8.01 8.96
CA ALA A 135 -29.84 -7.03 7.89
C ALA A 135 -28.92 -7.26 6.68
N ILE A 136 -28.07 -8.30 6.70
CA ILE A 136 -27.13 -8.57 5.61
C ILE A 136 -27.82 -9.49 4.59
N GLU A 137 -27.83 -9.07 3.35
CA GLU A 137 -28.43 -9.83 2.24
C GLU A 137 -27.41 -10.79 1.63
N GLU A 138 -26.25 -10.28 1.30
CA GLU A 138 -25.16 -10.99 0.63
C GLU A 138 -23.82 -10.65 1.24
N ALA A 139 -22.88 -11.59 1.17
CA ALA A 139 -21.49 -11.37 1.58
C ALA A 139 -20.51 -12.04 0.63
N LEU A 140 -19.39 -11.38 0.37
CA LEU A 140 -18.28 -11.86 -0.44
C LEU A 140 -17.04 -11.99 0.44
N TYR A 141 -16.51 -13.18 0.58
CA TYR A 141 -15.28 -13.47 1.30
C TYR A 141 -14.09 -13.53 0.36
N MET A 142 -13.03 -12.81 0.70
CA MET A 142 -11.76 -12.73 -0.04
C MET A 142 -10.65 -13.30 0.84
N PRO A 143 -10.33 -14.60 0.76
CA PRO A 143 -9.44 -15.28 1.71
C PRO A 143 -7.98 -14.80 1.62
N THR A 144 -7.58 -14.19 0.50
CA THR A 144 -6.20 -13.75 0.26
C THR A 144 -5.95 -12.28 0.56
N ASP A 145 -6.98 -11.56 1.00
CA ASP A 145 -6.82 -10.19 1.47
C ASP A 145 -6.03 -10.15 2.78
N ALA A 146 -5.34 -9.06 3.00
CA ALA A 146 -4.40 -8.95 4.11
C ALA A 146 -4.51 -7.60 4.82
N PHE A 147 -3.85 -7.54 5.95
CA PHE A 147 -3.59 -6.34 6.72
C PHE A 147 -2.09 -6.29 7.06
N ILE A 148 -1.55 -5.09 7.13
CA ILE A 148 -0.16 -4.85 7.52
C ILE A 148 -0.09 -3.58 8.37
N ASP A 149 0.90 -3.48 9.27
CA ASP A 149 1.18 -2.20 9.93
C ASP A 149 1.78 -1.22 8.91
N CYS A 150 1.09 -0.10 8.70
CA CYS A 150 1.48 0.88 7.69
C CYS A 150 2.79 1.59 8.01
N ALA A 151 3.12 1.75 9.28
CA ALA A 151 4.41 2.32 9.70
C ALA A 151 5.54 1.33 9.44
N LEU A 152 5.30 0.04 9.70
CA LEU A 152 6.25 -1.03 9.42
C LEU A 152 6.50 -1.17 7.91
N LEU A 153 5.44 -1.17 7.10
CA LEU A 153 5.55 -1.18 5.63
C LEU A 153 6.32 0.03 5.11
N CYS A 154 6.00 1.22 5.59
CA CYS A 154 6.69 2.46 5.20
C CYS A 154 8.17 2.42 5.59
N SER A 155 8.48 1.95 6.80
CA SER A 155 9.86 1.74 7.27
C SER A 155 10.59 0.69 6.43
N GLY A 156 9.91 -0.39 6.03
CA GLY A 156 10.43 -1.41 5.12
C GLY A 156 10.87 -0.81 3.79
N TYR A 157 10.00 -0.05 3.12
CA TYR A 157 10.34 0.67 1.90
C TYR A 157 11.53 1.63 2.09
N ALA A 158 11.54 2.39 3.19
CA ALA A 158 12.62 3.33 3.49
C ALA A 158 13.97 2.64 3.67
N ARG A 159 14.02 1.53 4.43
CA ARG A 159 15.21 0.72 4.65
C ARG A 159 15.69 0.06 3.36
N ALA A 160 14.78 -0.50 2.58
CA ALA A 160 15.08 -1.09 1.28
C ALA A 160 15.63 -0.06 0.29
N ALA A 161 15.02 1.15 0.21
CA ALA A 161 15.54 2.23 -0.62
C ALA A 161 16.97 2.61 -0.21
N ARG A 162 17.24 2.71 1.09
CA ARG A 162 18.59 3.04 1.62
C ARG A 162 19.60 1.95 1.29
N SER A 163 19.24 0.67 1.41
CA SER A 163 20.16 -0.44 1.09
C SER A 163 20.50 -0.48 -0.41
N LEU A 164 19.63 0.07 -1.26
CA LEU A 164 19.82 0.21 -2.70
C LEU A 164 20.50 1.54 -3.09
N GLY A 165 20.93 2.35 -2.12
CA GLY A 165 21.74 3.57 -2.33
C GLY A 165 20.96 4.89 -2.36
N ALA A 166 19.66 4.90 -2.05
CA ALA A 166 18.93 6.15 -1.84
C ALA A 166 19.35 6.82 -0.53
N GLU A 167 19.48 8.14 -0.54
CA GLU A 167 19.71 8.92 0.68
C GLU A 167 18.39 9.40 1.26
N LEU A 168 18.20 9.19 2.57
CA LEU A 168 17.00 9.61 3.30
C LEU A 168 17.40 10.54 4.44
N ARG A 169 16.83 11.73 4.46
CA ARG A 169 17.05 12.76 5.49
C ARG A 169 15.73 13.11 6.18
N PRO A 170 15.41 12.46 7.29
CA PRO A 170 14.34 12.91 8.17
C PRO A 170 14.69 14.26 8.82
N ASN A 171 13.72 14.89 9.46
CA ASN A 171 13.86 16.17 10.17
C ASN A 171 14.46 17.28 9.30
N THR A 172 14.21 17.21 7.99
CA THR A 172 14.73 18.15 6.99
C THR A 172 13.58 18.78 6.23
N LYS A 173 13.12 19.93 6.73
CA LYS A 173 11.99 20.66 6.15
C LYS A 173 12.40 21.41 4.89
N VAL A 174 11.77 21.09 3.76
CA VAL A 174 11.86 21.87 2.52
C VAL A 174 11.12 23.20 2.71
N LYS A 175 11.78 24.31 2.45
CA LYS A 175 11.21 25.66 2.57
C LYS A 175 10.68 26.19 1.24
N ALA A 176 11.39 25.88 0.17
CA ALA A 176 11.04 26.30 -1.18
C ALA A 176 11.70 25.39 -2.21
N ILE A 177 11.13 25.36 -3.40
CA ILE A 177 11.75 24.74 -4.58
C ILE A 177 12.27 25.91 -5.44
N VAL A 178 13.55 25.91 -5.71
CA VAL A 178 14.17 26.94 -6.56
C VAL A 178 14.29 26.42 -7.99
N ALA A 179 13.73 27.13 -8.94
CA ALA A 179 13.80 26.79 -10.35
C ALA A 179 14.38 27.96 -11.15
N VAL A 180 15.16 27.64 -12.19
CA VAL A 180 15.68 28.62 -13.18
C VAL A 180 15.25 28.12 -14.56
N GLY A 181 14.30 28.81 -15.19
CA GLY A 181 13.58 28.32 -16.36
C GLY A 181 12.83 27.02 -16.01
N ASP A 182 13.03 25.98 -16.81
CA ASP A 182 12.37 24.67 -16.64
C ASP A 182 13.20 23.68 -15.76
N LYS A 183 14.25 24.17 -15.11
CA LYS A 183 15.13 23.30 -14.30
C LYS A 183 15.04 23.67 -12.83
N THR A 184 14.83 22.62 -11.99
CA THR A 184 14.99 22.74 -10.54
C THR A 184 16.46 22.80 -10.18
N THR A 185 16.85 23.78 -9.36
CA THR A 185 18.26 24.05 -8.98
C THR A 185 18.50 24.04 -7.48
N GLY A 186 17.47 23.84 -6.69
CA GLY A 186 17.52 23.75 -5.22
C GLY A 186 16.17 23.80 -4.56
#